data_eacadd14a10cfdf971c02819c8851b05
#
_entry.id   eacadd14a10cfdf971c02819c8851b05
#
_cell.length_a   1.000
_cell.length_b   1.000
_cell.length_c   1.000
_cell.angle_alpha   90.00
_cell.angle_beta   90.00
_cell.angle_gamma   90.00
#
_symmetry.space_group_name_H-M   'P 1'
#
loop_
_entity.id
_entity.type
_entity.pdbx_description
1 polymer ?
#
loop_
_entity_poly.entity_id
_entity_poly.type
_entity_poly.pdbx_seq_one_letter_code
_entity_poly.pdbx_strand_id
1 'polypeptide(L)'
;MSTEKKVNADKTIIIDDLKAKVNASPFLLVIDYTGVTVPEFTTLRAALAAAGASCVVAKNTFMAKAVKEAGLPDITAALKGQTAYVMGESDVCAAAKAINTFAKTSKKAAYKTGFLDGAELTPEKIKALGDLPSREVLLATLLGTINGAGSALARVIQAYVDKENGGAEQENASAE
;
A
#
# COMPACT_ATOMS: atom_id res chain seq x y z
N MET A 1 7.35 44.49 -13.39
CA MET A 1 8.69 44.13 -12.89
C MET A 1 8.55 42.91 -11.99
N SER A 2 8.80 41.73 -12.53
CA SER A 2 8.78 40.49 -11.77
C SER A 2 10.03 40.37 -10.94
N THR A 3 9.92 40.49 -9.63
CA THR A 3 11.01 40.19 -8.70
C THR A 3 11.30 38.68 -8.77
N GLU A 4 12.27 38.31 -9.59
CA GLU A 4 12.87 36.98 -9.54
C GLU A 4 13.45 36.80 -8.14
N LYS A 5 12.71 36.07 -7.29
CA LYS A 5 13.22 35.63 -5.99
C LYS A 5 14.44 34.78 -6.27
N LYS A 6 15.63 35.31 -5.92
CA LYS A 6 16.90 34.59 -5.98
C LYS A 6 16.73 33.24 -5.24
N VAL A 7 16.52 32.18 -5.99
CA VAL A 7 16.32 30.83 -5.42
C VAL A 7 17.71 30.40 -4.94
N ASN A 8 17.85 30.14 -3.64
CA ASN A 8 19.11 29.65 -3.08
C ASN A 8 19.40 28.26 -3.68
N ALA A 9 20.62 28.06 -4.16
CA ALA A 9 21.07 26.81 -4.79
C ALA A 9 20.78 25.57 -3.92
N ASP A 10 20.97 25.68 -2.61
CA ASP A 10 20.69 24.58 -1.66
C ASP A 10 19.21 24.14 -1.65
N LYS A 11 18.29 25.07 -1.87
CA LYS A 11 16.85 24.77 -1.92
C LYS A 11 16.45 24.06 -3.21
N THR A 12 17.09 24.39 -4.31
CA THR A 12 16.86 23.70 -5.60
C THR A 12 17.37 22.28 -5.51
N ILE A 13 18.55 22.03 -4.98
CA ILE A 13 19.12 20.69 -4.78
C ILE A 13 18.15 19.81 -3.97
N ILE A 14 17.60 20.33 -2.85
CA ILE A 14 16.64 19.57 -2.03
C ILE A 14 15.35 19.26 -2.80
N ILE A 15 14.86 20.21 -3.60
CA ILE A 15 13.64 19.99 -4.41
C ILE A 15 13.91 18.97 -5.51
N ASP A 16 15.08 19.02 -6.16
CA ASP A 16 15.48 18.09 -7.21
C ASP A 16 15.64 16.66 -6.65
N ASP A 17 16.24 16.51 -5.46
CA ASP A 17 16.33 15.23 -4.76
C ASP A 17 14.94 14.64 -4.42
N LEU A 18 14.03 15.50 -3.93
CA LEU A 18 12.66 15.07 -3.63
C LEU A 18 11.91 14.70 -4.90
N LYS A 19 12.09 15.46 -5.97
CA LYS A 19 11.50 15.20 -7.29
C LYS A 19 12.00 13.88 -7.87
N ALA A 20 13.30 13.61 -7.77
CA ALA A 20 13.87 12.33 -8.22
C ALA A 20 13.25 11.15 -7.49
N LYS A 21 13.07 11.25 -6.16
CA LYS A 21 12.42 10.21 -5.34
C LYS A 21 10.95 10.04 -5.67
N VAL A 22 10.20 11.13 -5.89
CA VAL A 22 8.79 11.09 -6.26
C VAL A 22 8.61 10.44 -7.64
N ASN A 23 9.47 10.78 -8.61
CA ASN A 23 9.42 10.19 -9.95
C ASN A 23 9.84 8.71 -9.99
N ALA A 24 10.74 8.30 -9.11
CA ALA A 24 11.15 6.90 -8.98
C ALA A 24 10.09 6.01 -8.32
N SER A 25 9.14 6.62 -7.59
CA SER A 25 8.14 5.88 -6.80
C SER A 25 6.78 5.89 -7.47
N PRO A 26 6.14 4.73 -7.73
CA PRO A 26 4.79 4.64 -8.27
C PRO A 26 3.72 5.13 -7.28
N PHE A 27 4.06 5.24 -6.00
CA PHE A 27 3.14 5.72 -4.99
C PHE A 27 3.78 6.69 -4.01
N LEU A 28 2.95 7.59 -3.48
CA LEU A 28 3.28 8.54 -2.43
C LEU A 28 2.17 8.52 -1.39
N LEU A 29 2.46 8.13 -0.16
CA LEU A 29 1.52 8.21 0.96
C LEU A 29 1.95 9.33 1.90
N VAL A 30 0.99 10.15 2.31
CA VAL A 30 1.20 11.27 3.24
C VAL A 30 0.57 10.94 4.57
N ILE A 31 1.39 10.87 5.61
CA ILE A 31 0.96 10.55 6.97
C ILE A 31 1.23 11.71 7.93
N ASP A 32 0.36 11.86 8.91
CA ASP A 32 0.58 12.71 10.07
C ASP A 32 1.34 11.93 11.13
N TYR A 33 2.42 12.50 11.66
CA TYR A 33 3.18 11.89 12.75
C TYR A 33 3.11 12.71 14.04
N THR A 34 2.09 13.56 14.19
CA THR A 34 1.92 14.41 15.36
C THR A 34 1.85 13.58 16.64
N GLY A 35 2.74 13.88 17.60
CA GLY A 35 2.81 13.18 18.89
C GLY A 35 3.53 11.83 18.88
N VAL A 36 4.12 11.42 17.75
CA VAL A 36 4.95 10.21 17.68
C VAL A 36 6.32 10.50 18.27
N THR A 37 6.82 9.59 19.11
CA THR A 37 8.16 9.69 19.71
C THR A 37 9.25 9.22 18.73
N VAL A 38 10.50 9.64 18.95
CA VAL A 38 11.64 9.26 18.09
C VAL A 38 11.82 7.73 18.00
N PRO A 39 11.80 6.96 19.11
CA PRO A 39 11.90 5.50 19.02
C PRO A 39 10.75 4.87 18.24
N GLU A 40 9.50 5.32 18.43
CA GLU A 40 8.34 4.86 17.66
C GLU A 40 8.53 5.15 16.16
N PHE A 41 9.04 6.31 15.82
CA PHE A 41 9.30 6.67 14.42
C PHE A 41 10.43 5.84 13.80
N THR A 42 11.43 5.45 14.59
CA THR A 42 12.50 4.56 14.15
C THR A 42 11.97 3.16 13.86
N THR A 43 11.07 2.62 14.69
CA THR A 43 10.42 1.32 14.43
C THR A 43 9.55 1.37 13.17
N LEU A 44 8.82 2.47 12.95
CA LEU A 44 8.06 2.68 11.71
C LEU A 44 8.97 2.66 10.48
N ARG A 45 10.10 3.38 10.52
CA ARG A 45 11.07 3.39 9.42
C ARG A 45 11.63 2.00 9.13
N ALA A 46 11.96 1.23 10.18
CA ALA A 46 12.45 -0.14 10.02
C ALA A 46 11.37 -1.05 9.39
N ALA A 47 10.11 -0.95 9.82
CA ALA A 47 9.01 -1.70 9.24
C ALA A 47 8.74 -1.32 7.77
N LEU A 48 8.82 -0.03 7.43
CA LEU A 48 8.68 0.45 6.05
C LEU A 48 9.85 0.00 5.16
N ALA A 49 11.08 0.04 5.68
CA ALA A 49 12.25 -0.45 4.95
C ALA A 49 12.15 -1.95 4.65
N ALA A 50 11.64 -2.76 5.59
CA ALA A 50 11.35 -4.18 5.37
C ALA A 50 10.26 -4.40 4.29
N ALA A 51 9.34 -3.45 4.12
CA ALA A 51 8.31 -3.47 3.07
C ALA A 51 8.77 -2.85 1.74
N GLY A 52 10.06 -2.50 1.60
CA GLY A 52 10.61 -1.86 0.39
C GLY A 52 10.17 -0.40 0.20
N ALA A 53 9.75 0.26 1.28
CA ALA A 53 9.35 1.65 1.27
C ALA A 53 10.28 2.53 2.11
N SER A 54 10.46 3.78 1.71
CA SER A 54 11.24 4.78 2.44
C SER A 54 10.34 5.85 3.05
N CYS A 55 10.67 6.29 4.27
CA CYS A 55 9.96 7.37 4.95
C CYS A 55 10.85 8.62 5.03
N VAL A 56 10.42 9.68 4.37
CA VAL A 56 11.12 10.97 4.30
C VAL A 56 10.27 12.03 5.00
N VAL A 57 10.91 12.82 5.85
CA VAL A 57 10.28 14.02 6.44
C VAL A 57 10.89 15.22 5.75
N ALA A 58 10.05 15.99 5.07
CA ALA A 58 10.46 17.18 4.36
C ALA A 58 9.50 18.34 4.66
N LYS A 59 9.97 19.55 4.38
CA LYS A 59 9.12 20.75 4.53
C LYS A 59 8.01 20.71 3.49
N ASN A 60 6.75 20.92 3.93
CA ASN A 60 5.55 20.85 3.08
C ASN A 60 5.67 21.73 1.83
N THR A 61 6.28 22.91 1.96
CA THR A 61 6.48 23.82 0.82
C THR A 61 7.43 23.30 -0.25
N PHE A 62 8.43 22.47 0.12
CA PHE A 62 9.35 21.87 -0.84
C PHE A 62 8.69 20.68 -1.53
N MET A 63 7.97 19.84 -0.75
CA MET A 63 7.23 18.73 -1.33
C MET A 63 6.12 19.21 -2.28
N ALA A 64 5.37 20.26 -1.91
CA ALA A 64 4.34 20.84 -2.78
C ALA A 64 4.93 21.31 -4.13
N LYS A 65 6.15 21.88 -4.14
CA LYS A 65 6.83 22.26 -5.38
C LYS A 65 7.28 21.03 -6.17
N ALA A 66 7.91 20.05 -5.50
CA ALA A 66 8.37 18.83 -6.14
C ALA A 66 7.21 18.06 -6.81
N VAL A 67 6.06 17.96 -6.14
CA VAL A 67 4.85 17.31 -6.66
C VAL A 67 4.27 18.06 -7.87
N LYS A 68 4.20 19.41 -7.80
CA LYS A 68 3.75 20.24 -8.94
C LYS A 68 4.66 20.11 -10.15
N GLU A 69 5.97 20.10 -9.93
CA GLU A 69 6.96 19.93 -11.00
C GLU A 69 6.99 18.50 -11.56
N ALA A 70 6.58 17.51 -10.77
CA ALA A 70 6.38 16.13 -11.21
C ALA A 70 5.06 15.91 -11.99
N GLY A 71 4.20 16.94 -12.11
CA GLY A 71 2.94 16.86 -12.85
C GLY A 71 1.83 16.12 -12.13
N LEU A 72 1.97 15.84 -10.82
CA LEU A 72 0.94 15.21 -9.99
C LEU A 72 -0.12 16.23 -9.54
N PRO A 73 -1.35 15.78 -9.20
CA PRO A 73 -2.41 16.64 -8.69
C PRO A 73 -1.98 17.47 -7.46
N ASP A 74 -2.59 18.63 -7.28
CA ASP A 74 -2.21 19.59 -6.23
C ASP A 74 -2.71 19.12 -4.85
N ILE A 75 -1.81 18.60 -4.02
CA ILE A 75 -2.07 18.18 -2.63
C ILE A 75 -1.85 19.28 -1.59
N THR A 76 -1.61 20.51 -2.01
CA THR A 76 -1.28 21.62 -1.09
C THR A 76 -2.32 21.77 0.03
N ALA A 77 -3.58 21.48 -0.25
CA ALA A 77 -4.66 21.54 0.74
C ALA A 77 -4.51 20.51 1.87
N ALA A 78 -3.99 19.32 1.57
CA ALA A 78 -3.78 18.24 2.54
C ALA A 78 -2.45 18.37 3.30
N LEU A 79 -1.49 19.15 2.80
CA LEU A 79 -0.18 19.35 3.41
C LEU A 79 -0.20 20.37 4.55
N LYS A 80 -1.11 20.24 5.51
CA LYS A 80 -1.18 21.10 6.70
C LYS A 80 -0.60 20.37 7.91
N GLY A 81 0.23 21.07 8.72
CA GLY A 81 0.82 20.54 9.95
C GLY A 81 2.01 19.62 9.69
N GLN A 82 2.25 18.68 10.62
CA GLN A 82 3.38 17.74 10.55
C GLN A 82 3.06 16.63 9.54
N THR A 83 3.94 16.43 8.57
CA THR A 83 3.74 15.46 7.50
C THR A 83 5.00 14.67 7.24
N ALA A 84 4.86 13.35 7.15
CA ALA A 84 5.89 12.46 6.67
C ALA A 84 5.41 11.81 5.36
N TYR A 85 6.34 11.61 4.46
CA TYR A 85 6.11 11.11 3.11
C TYR A 85 6.67 9.71 3.00
N VAL A 86 5.83 8.76 2.65
CA VAL A 86 6.22 7.37 2.43
C VAL A 86 6.16 7.11 0.93
N MET A 87 7.30 6.70 0.39
CA MET A 87 7.52 6.41 -1.02
C MET A 87 8.14 5.02 -1.13
N GLY A 88 7.87 4.29 -2.19
CA GLY A 88 8.46 2.98 -2.42
C GLY A 88 8.30 2.53 -3.86
N GLU A 89 9.06 1.52 -4.25
CA GLU A 89 9.13 1.05 -5.64
C GLU A 89 8.22 -0.16 -5.90
N SER A 90 7.86 -0.95 -4.86
CA SER A 90 7.20 -2.23 -5.07
C SER A 90 5.76 -2.28 -4.56
N ASP A 91 5.55 -2.49 -3.28
CA ASP A 91 4.24 -2.86 -2.74
C ASP A 91 3.59 -1.76 -1.88
N VAL A 92 2.61 -1.08 -2.45
CA VAL A 92 1.77 -0.10 -1.73
C VAL A 92 1.01 -0.76 -0.57
N CYS A 93 0.50 -1.99 -0.79
CA CYS A 93 -0.27 -2.71 0.21
C CYS A 93 0.59 -3.08 1.43
N ALA A 94 1.84 -3.51 1.22
CA ALA A 94 2.77 -3.82 2.30
C ALA A 94 3.12 -2.56 3.12
N ALA A 95 3.38 -1.44 2.44
CA ALA A 95 3.63 -0.16 3.09
C ALA A 95 2.40 0.34 3.87
N ALA A 96 1.21 0.30 3.28
CA ALA A 96 -0.04 0.68 3.95
C ALA A 96 -0.33 -0.23 5.16
N LYS A 97 -0.08 -1.53 5.05
CA LYS A 97 -0.24 -2.48 6.16
C LYS A 97 0.71 -2.17 7.32
N ALA A 98 1.98 -1.86 7.03
CA ALA A 98 2.94 -1.45 8.06
C ALA A 98 2.48 -0.18 8.80
N ILE A 99 1.98 0.82 8.06
CA ILE A 99 1.43 2.05 8.64
C ILE A 99 0.16 1.77 9.45
N ASN A 100 -0.77 0.93 8.96
CA ASN A 100 -1.98 0.55 9.69
C ASN A 100 -1.64 -0.16 11.01
N THR A 101 -0.68 -1.08 11.01
CA THR A 101 -0.22 -1.76 12.21
C THR A 101 0.37 -0.76 13.21
N PHE A 102 1.19 0.16 12.73
CA PHE A 102 1.75 1.23 13.53
C PHE A 102 0.67 2.17 14.09
N ALA A 103 -0.31 2.57 13.27
CA ALA A 103 -1.42 3.41 13.70
C ALA A 103 -2.29 2.74 14.78
N LYS A 104 -2.50 1.42 14.69
CA LYS A 104 -3.20 0.63 15.73
C LYS A 104 -2.41 0.60 17.05
N THR A 105 -1.08 0.49 16.97
CA THR A 105 -0.21 0.42 18.15
C THR A 105 -0.04 1.78 18.82
N SER A 106 0.27 2.83 18.05
CA SER A 106 0.59 4.17 18.58
C SER A 106 -0.64 5.05 18.75
N LYS A 107 -1.75 4.79 18.04
CA LYS A 107 -2.98 5.61 17.99
C LYS A 107 -2.74 7.09 17.62
N LYS A 108 -1.57 7.41 17.10
CA LYS A 108 -1.09 8.78 16.87
C LYS A 108 -0.84 9.10 15.39
N ALA A 109 -0.71 8.07 14.54
CA ALA A 109 -0.50 8.25 13.11
C ALA A 109 -1.83 8.23 12.36
N ALA A 110 -2.03 9.21 11.47
CA ALA A 110 -3.20 9.30 10.62
C ALA A 110 -2.80 9.52 9.16
N TYR A 111 -3.55 8.91 8.24
CA TYR A 111 -3.38 9.22 6.82
C TYR A 111 -4.01 10.56 6.50
N LYS A 112 -3.34 11.39 5.71
CA LYS A 112 -3.88 12.64 5.18
C LYS A 112 -4.36 12.45 3.75
N THR A 113 -3.50 11.98 2.87
CA THR A 113 -3.78 11.73 1.47
C THR A 113 -2.71 10.81 0.90
N GLY A 114 -2.86 10.39 -0.33
CA GLY A 114 -1.84 9.64 -1.06
C GLY A 114 -2.07 9.68 -2.55
N PHE A 115 -1.08 9.25 -3.29
CA PHE A 115 -1.15 9.03 -4.73
C PHE A 115 -0.74 7.61 -5.06
N LEU A 116 -1.43 7.04 -6.02
CA LEU A 116 -1.09 5.77 -6.64
C LEU A 116 -1.30 5.92 -8.15
N ASP A 117 -0.23 5.73 -8.92
CA ASP A 117 -0.26 5.84 -10.39
C ASP A 117 -0.91 7.15 -10.90
N GLY A 118 -0.66 8.28 -10.20
CA GLY A 118 -1.22 9.58 -10.53
C GLY A 118 -2.66 9.83 -10.08
N ALA A 119 -3.32 8.85 -9.48
CA ALA A 119 -4.65 9.01 -8.90
C ALA A 119 -4.58 9.39 -7.42
N GLU A 120 -5.40 10.35 -7.00
CA GLU A 120 -5.51 10.75 -5.60
C GLU A 120 -6.28 9.70 -4.79
N LEU A 121 -5.71 9.32 -3.64
CA LEU A 121 -6.32 8.40 -2.70
C LEU A 121 -6.82 9.13 -1.47
N THR A 122 -8.10 8.92 -1.13
CA THR A 122 -8.66 9.37 0.12
C THR A 122 -8.12 8.54 1.30
N PRO A 123 -8.10 9.07 2.53
CA PRO A 123 -7.61 8.34 3.71
C PRO A 123 -8.33 7.00 3.94
N GLU A 124 -9.62 6.92 3.59
CA GLU A 124 -10.42 5.70 3.72
C GLU A 124 -9.95 4.60 2.75
N LYS A 125 -9.66 4.98 1.50
CA LYS A 125 -9.13 4.05 0.49
C LYS A 125 -7.73 3.54 0.88
N ILE A 126 -6.89 4.40 1.47
CA ILE A 126 -5.56 3.99 1.94
C ILE A 126 -5.66 2.99 3.09
N LYS A 127 -6.61 3.17 4.01
CA LYS A 127 -6.88 2.18 5.07
C LYS A 127 -7.32 0.85 4.48
N ALA A 128 -8.26 0.86 3.53
CA ALA A 128 -8.72 -0.34 2.85
C ALA A 128 -7.57 -1.06 2.10
N LEU A 129 -6.65 -0.31 1.45
CA LEU A 129 -5.46 -0.88 0.83
C LEU A 129 -4.56 -1.61 1.83
N GLY A 130 -4.43 -1.10 3.05
CA GLY A 130 -3.64 -1.75 4.09
C GLY A 130 -4.28 -3.02 4.67
N ASP A 131 -5.57 -3.24 4.46
CA ASP A 131 -6.26 -4.47 4.83
C ASP A 131 -6.18 -5.53 3.73
N LEU A 132 -5.76 -5.17 2.51
CA LEU A 132 -5.55 -6.09 1.41
C LEU A 132 -4.27 -6.93 1.60
N PRO A 133 -4.27 -8.18 1.15
CA PRO A 133 -3.04 -8.99 1.08
C PRO A 133 -2.09 -8.44 0.01
N SER A 134 -0.85 -8.96 0.00
CA SER A 134 0.15 -8.56 -0.99
C SER A 134 -0.32 -8.83 -2.43
N ARG A 135 0.27 -8.13 -3.40
CA ARG A 135 -0.06 -8.28 -4.82
C ARG A 135 0.01 -9.73 -5.29
N GLU A 136 1.00 -10.48 -4.82
CA GLU A 136 1.16 -11.90 -5.18
C GLU A 136 0.00 -12.76 -4.66
N VAL A 137 -0.42 -12.53 -3.41
CA VAL A 137 -1.56 -13.24 -2.82
C VAL A 137 -2.87 -12.86 -3.50
N LEU A 138 -3.05 -11.60 -3.92
CA LEU A 138 -4.21 -11.18 -4.71
C LEU A 138 -4.26 -11.89 -6.06
N LEU A 139 -3.13 -11.98 -6.76
CA LEU A 139 -3.03 -12.72 -8.03
C LEU A 139 -3.29 -14.21 -7.82
N ALA A 140 -2.73 -14.82 -6.78
CA ALA A 140 -2.99 -16.21 -6.43
C ALA A 140 -4.47 -16.46 -6.11
N THR A 141 -5.12 -15.54 -5.40
CA THR A 141 -6.56 -15.62 -5.10
C THR A 141 -7.40 -15.53 -6.37
N LEU A 142 -7.06 -14.61 -7.28
CA LEU A 142 -7.73 -14.51 -8.60
C LEU A 142 -7.59 -15.80 -9.41
N LEU A 143 -6.38 -16.35 -9.49
CA LEU A 143 -6.15 -17.63 -10.18
C LEU A 143 -6.92 -18.76 -9.49
N GLY A 144 -6.96 -18.79 -8.18
CA GLY A 144 -7.74 -19.75 -7.39
C GLY A 144 -9.24 -19.67 -7.66
N THR A 145 -9.80 -18.46 -7.78
CA THR A 145 -11.23 -18.29 -8.10
C THR A 145 -11.57 -18.74 -9.50
N ILE A 146 -10.73 -18.45 -10.49
CA ILE A 146 -10.92 -18.92 -11.87
C ILE A 146 -10.85 -20.45 -11.94
N ASN A 147 -9.89 -21.06 -11.25
CA ASN A 147 -9.70 -22.51 -11.22
C ASN A 147 -10.72 -23.22 -10.32
N GLY A 148 -11.38 -22.48 -9.43
CA GLY A 148 -12.35 -22.98 -8.47
C GLY A 148 -13.56 -23.65 -9.12
N ALA A 149 -14.03 -23.15 -10.25
CA ALA A 149 -15.15 -23.72 -11.00
C ALA A 149 -14.82 -25.13 -11.52
N GLY A 150 -13.61 -25.31 -12.12
CA GLY A 150 -13.14 -26.63 -12.56
C GLY A 150 -12.94 -27.61 -11.43
N SER A 151 -12.33 -27.15 -10.33
CA SER A 151 -12.11 -27.96 -9.12
C SER A 151 -13.41 -28.37 -8.42
N ALA A 152 -14.45 -27.52 -8.48
CA ALA A 152 -15.77 -27.84 -7.92
C ALA A 152 -16.43 -28.96 -8.72
N LEU A 153 -16.39 -28.89 -10.06
CA LEU A 153 -16.88 -29.95 -10.94
C LEU A 153 -16.15 -31.27 -10.70
N ALA A 154 -14.81 -31.25 -10.62
CA ALA A 154 -14.03 -32.46 -10.38
C ALA A 154 -14.40 -33.10 -9.02
N ARG A 155 -14.61 -32.30 -7.98
CA ARG A 155 -15.05 -32.80 -6.65
C ARG A 155 -16.45 -33.42 -6.69
N VAL A 156 -17.38 -32.84 -7.46
CA VAL A 156 -18.73 -33.41 -7.59
C VAL A 156 -18.68 -34.74 -8.33
N ILE A 157 -17.90 -34.83 -9.40
CA ILE A 157 -17.73 -36.09 -10.15
C ILE A 157 -17.09 -37.16 -9.28
N GLN A 158 -16.05 -36.78 -8.52
CA GLN A 158 -15.39 -37.69 -7.59
C GLN A 158 -16.34 -38.20 -6.49
N ALA A 159 -17.11 -37.30 -5.88
CA ALA A 159 -18.13 -37.68 -4.89
C ALA A 159 -19.24 -38.58 -5.48
N TYR A 160 -19.56 -38.40 -6.74
CA TYR A 160 -20.53 -39.26 -7.41
C TYR A 160 -19.98 -40.67 -7.66
N VAL A 161 -18.71 -40.77 -8.11
CA VAL A 161 -18.01 -42.05 -8.31
C VAL A 161 -17.81 -42.76 -6.95
N ASP A 162 -17.42 -42.04 -5.91
CA ASP A 162 -17.26 -42.61 -4.55
C ASP A 162 -18.59 -43.14 -4.00
N LYS A 163 -19.70 -42.47 -4.31
CA LYS A 163 -21.02 -42.92 -3.91
C LYS A 163 -21.48 -44.18 -4.66
N GLU A 164 -21.21 -44.29 -5.97
CA GLU A 164 -21.50 -45.51 -6.74
C GLU A 164 -20.62 -46.67 -6.28
N ASN A 165 -19.32 -46.46 -6.08
CA ASN A 165 -18.42 -47.50 -5.59
C ASN A 165 -18.73 -47.95 -4.15
N GLY A 166 -19.02 -47.00 -3.24
CA GLY A 166 -19.42 -47.30 -1.86
C GLY A 166 -20.80 -47.96 -1.75
N GLY A 167 -21.70 -47.72 -2.72
CA GLY A 167 -22.98 -48.45 -2.85
C GLY A 167 -22.79 -49.88 -3.32
N ALA A 168 -21.85 -50.14 -4.25
CA ALA A 168 -21.54 -51.47 -4.74
C ALA A 168 -20.86 -52.37 -3.70
N GLU A 169 -20.05 -51.81 -2.76
CA GLU A 169 -19.47 -52.56 -1.67
C GLU A 169 -20.48 -52.94 -0.57
N GLN A 170 -21.50 -52.14 -0.34
CA GLN A 170 -22.56 -52.43 0.63
C GLN A 170 -23.55 -53.49 0.07
N GLU A 171 -23.80 -53.53 -1.22
CA GLU A 171 -24.67 -54.53 -1.87
C GLU A 171 -24.01 -55.92 -1.91
N ASN A 172 -22.71 -56.00 -2.08
CA ASN A 172 -21.94 -57.23 -2.02
C ASN A 172 -21.76 -57.78 -0.60
N ALA A 173 -21.71 -56.93 0.40
CA ALA A 173 -21.60 -57.33 1.81
C ALA A 173 -22.95 -57.79 2.43
N SER A 174 -24.09 -57.55 1.76
CA SER A 174 -25.40 -57.96 2.18
C SER A 174 -25.89 -59.21 1.44
N ALA A 175 -25.09 -59.78 0.51
CA ALA A 175 -25.41 -60.97 -0.26
C ALA A 175 -24.63 -62.24 0.13
N GLU A 176 -23.79 -62.17 1.16
CA GLU A 176 -23.14 -63.28 1.89
C GLU A 176 -23.84 -63.51 3.24
#